data_07121fba3e51b5e4342d3b3307042c0a
#
_entry.id   07121fba3e51b5e4342d3b3307042c0a
#
_cell.length_a   1.000
_cell.length_b   1.000
_cell.length_c   1.000
_cell.angle_alpha   90.00
_cell.angle_beta   90.00
_cell.angle_gamma   90.00
#
_symmetry.space_group_name_H-M   'P 1'
#
loop_
_entity.id
_entity.type
_entity.pdbx_description
1 polymer ?
#
loop_
_entity_poly.entity_id
_entity_poly.type
_entity_poly.pdbx_seq_one_letter_code
_entity_poly.pdbx_strand_id
1 'polypeptide(L)'
;MEQGVNSNEWHGNAKIFRTYLKGGGKDGKRSVEKHKGLGNIRTFGDAAQFPSFGAVLSDGWVDISFDDAEMSKTFLAIAKDQQWHCMVLENKNNGHIHTYWKDTEHKIQKFRRDQRLACGLLADIHGGDTYIPLRCLGSDRFPPVFDISPDEEYQEVPDELLPVQTNYNLWQMDAGGRNNDLYGYILVLQSQLQLDDDRIRTMYKAVINPYILKDPLEDAELDII
;
A
#
# COMPACT_ATOMS: atom_id res chain seq x y z
N MET A 1 17.09 3.45 -16.45
CA MET A 1 17.43 2.02 -16.70
C MET A 1 16.52 1.24 -15.78
N GLU A 2 15.48 0.58 -16.33
CA GLU A 2 14.65 -0.33 -15.55
C GLU A 2 15.49 -1.55 -15.21
N GLN A 3 15.93 -1.65 -13.97
CA GLN A 3 16.40 -2.92 -13.43
C GLN A 3 15.15 -3.76 -13.16
N GLY A 4 14.70 -4.47 -14.19
CA GLY A 4 13.66 -5.48 -14.03
C GLY A 4 14.12 -6.51 -13.02
N VAL A 5 13.34 -6.71 -11.96
CA VAL A 5 13.55 -7.82 -11.03
C VAL A 5 13.63 -9.10 -11.86
N ASN A 6 14.74 -9.82 -11.74
CA ASN A 6 14.95 -11.06 -12.50
C ASN A 6 13.89 -12.08 -12.08
N SER A 7 12.92 -12.33 -12.95
CA SER A 7 11.75 -13.19 -12.66
C SER A 7 12.11 -14.62 -12.23
N ASN A 8 13.34 -15.05 -12.49
CA ASN A 8 13.82 -16.38 -12.14
C ASN A 8 14.41 -16.49 -10.73
N GLU A 9 14.58 -15.37 -10.02
CA GLU A 9 15.20 -15.35 -8.68
C GLU A 9 14.25 -14.98 -7.55
N TRP A 10 13.00 -14.60 -7.85
CA TRP A 10 12.05 -14.27 -6.78
C TRP A 10 11.49 -15.53 -6.12
N HIS A 11 11.88 -15.77 -4.88
CA HIS A 11 11.48 -16.94 -4.07
C HIS A 11 10.49 -16.59 -2.95
N GLY A 12 9.82 -15.47 -3.06
CA GLY A 12 9.05 -14.88 -1.95
C GLY A 12 9.97 -14.15 -0.97
N ASN A 13 9.42 -13.20 -0.22
CA ASN A 13 10.19 -12.43 0.74
C ASN A 13 9.90 -12.90 2.17
N ALA A 14 10.85 -13.66 2.76
CA ALA A 14 10.72 -14.21 4.12
C ALA A 14 10.70 -13.13 5.22
N LYS A 15 11.09 -11.88 4.92
CA LYS A 15 10.96 -10.77 5.87
C LYS A 15 9.51 -10.33 5.98
N ILE A 16 8.81 -10.21 4.83
CA ILE A 16 7.43 -9.74 4.73
C ILE A 16 6.44 -10.85 5.09
N PHE A 17 6.70 -12.08 4.61
CA PHE A 17 5.80 -13.21 4.74
C PHE A 17 6.38 -14.28 5.66
N ARG A 18 5.71 -14.57 6.75
CA ARG A 18 6.16 -15.61 7.71
C ARG A 18 5.86 -17.03 7.27
N THR A 19 4.81 -17.25 6.47
CA THR A 19 4.42 -18.57 5.97
C THR A 19 3.51 -18.45 4.76
N TYR A 20 3.40 -19.54 4.00
CA TYR A 20 2.54 -19.68 2.83
C TYR A 20 1.50 -20.77 3.03
N LEU A 21 0.28 -20.54 2.56
CA LEU A 21 -0.86 -21.40 2.79
C LEU A 21 -1.56 -21.72 1.48
N LYS A 22 -2.15 -22.92 1.40
CA LYS A 22 -3.00 -23.32 0.28
C LYS A 22 -4.22 -22.42 0.20
N GLY A 23 -4.48 -21.90 -0.98
CA GLY A 23 -5.69 -21.16 -1.30
C GLY A 23 -6.85 -22.08 -1.67
N GLY A 24 -8.06 -21.54 -1.60
CA GLY A 24 -9.29 -22.24 -1.98
C GLY A 24 -10.47 -21.28 -2.05
N GLY A 25 -11.68 -21.83 -2.06
CA GLY A 25 -12.89 -21.09 -2.40
C GLY A 25 -13.08 -21.00 -3.91
N LYS A 26 -14.16 -20.34 -4.35
CA LYS A 26 -14.55 -20.27 -5.77
C LYS A 26 -13.49 -19.56 -6.64
N ASP A 27 -12.77 -18.61 -6.07
CA ASP A 27 -11.78 -17.78 -6.75
C ASP A 27 -10.34 -18.03 -6.27
N GLY A 28 -10.12 -18.96 -5.35
CA GLY A 28 -8.79 -19.23 -4.77
C GLY A 28 -8.28 -18.19 -3.78
N LYS A 29 -9.08 -17.17 -3.45
CA LYS A 29 -8.67 -16.02 -2.64
C LYS A 29 -8.72 -16.21 -1.13
N ARG A 30 -9.21 -17.36 -0.65
CA ARG A 30 -9.31 -17.66 0.79
C ARG A 30 -8.34 -18.76 1.17
N SER A 31 -7.74 -18.66 2.35
CA SER A 31 -7.01 -19.79 2.89
C SER A 31 -7.96 -20.94 3.25
N VAL A 32 -7.62 -22.16 2.86
CA VAL A 32 -8.32 -23.38 3.33
C VAL A 32 -7.69 -23.94 4.61
N GLU A 33 -6.57 -23.36 5.02
CA GLU A 33 -5.83 -23.76 6.22
C GLU A 33 -6.02 -22.73 7.32
N LYS A 34 -6.13 -23.18 8.56
CA LYS A 34 -6.12 -22.27 9.72
C LYS A 34 -4.71 -21.69 9.85
N HIS A 35 -4.59 -20.37 9.95
CA HIS A 35 -3.29 -19.69 10.01
C HIS A 35 -3.03 -18.91 11.31
N LYS A 36 -4.07 -18.65 12.10
CA LYS A 36 -3.91 -17.97 13.39
C LYS A 36 -3.22 -18.90 14.39
N GLY A 37 -2.06 -18.48 14.88
CA GLY A 37 -1.28 -19.23 15.87
C GLY A 37 -0.51 -20.44 15.34
N LEU A 38 -0.38 -20.60 14.00
CA LEU A 38 0.38 -21.70 13.42
C LEU A 38 1.89 -21.42 13.39
N GLY A 39 2.65 -22.35 13.98
CA GLY A 39 4.11 -22.41 13.90
C GLY A 39 4.66 -23.08 12.65
N ASN A 40 3.84 -23.51 11.70
CA ASN A 40 4.30 -24.23 10.52
C ASN A 40 4.73 -23.24 9.43
N ILE A 41 6.02 -23.13 9.24
CA ILE A 41 6.62 -22.34 8.18
C ILE A 41 6.66 -23.20 6.91
N ARG A 42 5.74 -22.95 5.96
CA ARG A 42 5.85 -23.45 4.59
C ARG A 42 6.58 -22.42 3.74
N THR A 43 7.52 -22.89 2.94
CA THR A 43 8.27 -22.04 2.02
C THR A 43 7.41 -21.63 0.81
N PHE A 44 7.85 -20.59 0.10
CA PHE A 44 7.24 -20.22 -1.18
C PHE A 44 7.27 -21.38 -2.18
N GLY A 45 8.40 -22.10 -2.29
CA GLY A 45 8.57 -23.24 -3.20
C GLY A 45 7.57 -24.36 -2.93
N ASP A 46 7.30 -24.66 -1.65
CA ASP A 46 6.29 -25.66 -1.28
C ASP A 46 4.87 -25.22 -1.67
N ALA A 47 4.56 -23.94 -1.49
CA ALA A 47 3.24 -23.41 -1.78
C ALA A 47 3.00 -23.19 -3.28
N ALA A 48 4.04 -22.87 -4.05
CA ALA A 48 3.97 -22.65 -5.50
C ALA A 48 3.48 -23.87 -6.29
N GLN A 49 3.51 -25.06 -5.67
CA GLN A 49 2.95 -26.28 -6.25
C GLN A 49 1.40 -26.33 -6.23
N PHE A 50 0.75 -25.48 -5.44
CA PHE A 50 -0.71 -25.45 -5.39
C PHE A 50 -1.30 -24.61 -6.53
N PRO A 51 -2.48 -24.97 -7.06
CA PRO A 51 -3.19 -24.19 -8.07
C PRO A 51 -3.54 -22.77 -7.59
N SER A 52 -3.76 -22.61 -6.30
CA SER A 52 -3.90 -21.30 -5.65
C SER A 52 -3.24 -21.32 -4.28
N PHE A 53 -2.60 -20.24 -3.92
CA PHE A 53 -1.95 -20.06 -2.62
C PHE A 53 -1.79 -18.58 -2.28
N GLY A 54 -1.49 -18.32 -1.04
CA GLY A 54 -1.14 -16.98 -0.54
C GLY A 54 -0.20 -17.06 0.63
N ALA A 55 0.14 -15.91 1.15
CA ALA A 55 1.04 -15.77 2.27
C ALA A 55 0.36 -15.13 3.47
N VAL A 56 0.94 -15.29 4.65
CA VAL A 56 0.55 -14.61 5.88
C VAL A 56 1.64 -13.61 6.22
N LEU A 57 1.25 -12.38 6.49
CA LEU A 57 2.17 -11.32 6.87
C LEU A 57 2.94 -11.68 8.14
N SER A 58 4.20 -11.26 8.20
CA SER A 58 4.99 -11.26 9.42
C SER A 58 4.46 -10.20 10.39
N ASP A 59 4.75 -10.37 11.67
CA ASP A 59 4.50 -9.32 12.66
C ASP A 59 5.34 -8.06 12.34
N GLY A 60 4.77 -6.88 12.60
CA GLY A 60 5.39 -5.61 12.23
C GLY A 60 5.36 -5.29 10.73
N TRP A 61 4.48 -5.97 9.95
CA TRP A 61 4.26 -5.67 8.54
C TRP A 61 2.80 -5.37 8.25
N VAL A 62 2.57 -4.47 7.30
CA VAL A 62 1.26 -4.08 6.80
C VAL A 62 1.23 -4.16 5.28
N ASP A 63 0.09 -4.58 4.76
CA ASP A 63 -0.27 -4.52 3.34
C ASP A 63 -1.30 -3.39 3.15
N ILE A 64 -0.99 -2.48 2.25
CA ILE A 64 -1.90 -1.43 1.80
C ILE A 64 -2.23 -1.74 0.35
N SER A 65 -3.48 -2.08 0.06
CA SER A 65 -3.90 -2.52 -1.26
C SER A 65 -4.84 -1.53 -1.94
N PHE A 66 -4.58 -1.29 -3.22
CA PHE A 66 -5.37 -0.38 -4.04
C PHE A 66 -6.18 -1.20 -5.05
N ASP A 67 -7.50 -1.24 -4.86
CA ASP A 67 -8.45 -1.96 -5.71
C ASP A 67 -8.99 -1.10 -6.87
N ASP A 68 -8.29 -0.02 -7.20
CA ASP A 68 -8.52 0.86 -8.34
C ASP A 68 -7.24 0.98 -9.18
N ALA A 69 -7.34 0.78 -10.50
CA ALA A 69 -6.18 0.77 -11.39
C ALA A 69 -5.54 2.16 -11.58
N GLU A 70 -6.32 3.24 -11.49
CA GLU A 70 -5.78 4.60 -11.60
C GLU A 70 -5.08 5.02 -10.31
N MET A 71 -5.68 4.72 -9.14
CA MET A 71 -5.02 4.93 -7.86
C MET A 71 -3.76 4.09 -7.72
N SER A 72 -3.76 2.84 -8.23
CA SER A 72 -2.58 1.97 -8.27
C SER A 72 -1.43 2.61 -9.08
N LYS A 73 -1.73 3.14 -10.27
CA LYS A 73 -0.73 3.85 -11.11
C LYS A 73 -0.22 5.12 -10.45
N THR A 74 -1.13 5.87 -9.83
CA THR A 74 -0.77 7.09 -9.11
C THR A 74 0.14 6.77 -7.94
N PHE A 75 -0.19 5.74 -7.15
CA PHE A 75 0.68 5.27 -6.07
C PHE A 75 2.08 4.91 -6.57
N LEU A 76 2.19 4.14 -7.67
CA LEU A 76 3.49 3.77 -8.23
C LEU A 76 4.31 4.98 -8.68
N ALA A 77 3.66 6.01 -9.24
CA ALA A 77 4.32 7.25 -9.61
C ALA A 77 4.85 7.99 -8.37
N ILE A 78 4.03 8.11 -7.32
CA ILE A 78 4.42 8.70 -6.04
C ILE A 78 5.59 7.92 -5.42
N ALA A 79 5.47 6.60 -5.30
CA ALA A 79 6.50 5.77 -4.69
C ALA A 79 7.86 5.89 -5.37
N LYS A 80 7.85 5.99 -6.71
CA LYS A 80 9.06 6.21 -7.52
C LYS A 80 9.65 7.59 -7.30
N ASP A 81 8.82 8.63 -7.30
CA ASP A 81 9.25 10.03 -7.15
C ASP A 81 9.79 10.30 -5.75
N GLN A 82 9.10 9.77 -4.74
CA GLN A 82 9.50 9.90 -3.34
C GLN A 82 10.60 8.90 -2.93
N GLN A 83 11.06 8.05 -3.87
CA GLN A 83 12.07 7.01 -3.62
C GLN A 83 11.69 6.10 -2.44
N TRP A 84 10.45 5.70 -2.36
CA TRP A 84 9.98 4.86 -1.26
C TRP A 84 10.54 3.44 -1.33
N HIS A 85 11.00 2.93 -0.20
CA HIS A 85 11.58 1.60 -0.04
C HIS A 85 10.51 0.59 0.41
N CYS A 86 9.71 0.11 -0.54
CA CYS A 86 8.64 -0.86 -0.33
C CYS A 86 8.67 -1.96 -1.38
N MET A 87 7.85 -3.01 -1.20
CA MET A 87 7.59 -4.00 -2.24
C MET A 87 6.17 -3.83 -2.76
N VAL A 88 5.97 -3.99 -4.06
CA VAL A 88 4.66 -3.93 -4.70
C VAL A 88 4.41 -5.18 -5.53
N LEU A 89 3.31 -5.87 -5.25
CA LEU A 89 2.79 -6.97 -6.06
C LEU A 89 1.57 -6.51 -6.84
N GLU A 90 1.54 -6.77 -8.14
CA GLU A 90 0.44 -6.41 -9.02
C GLU A 90 -0.38 -7.62 -9.43
N ASN A 91 -1.69 -7.47 -9.44
CA ASN A 91 -2.58 -8.37 -10.15
C ASN A 91 -2.66 -7.93 -11.62
N LYS A 92 -1.93 -8.64 -12.48
CA LYS A 92 -1.80 -8.35 -13.91
C LYS A 92 -3.14 -8.35 -14.68
N ASN A 93 -4.19 -8.94 -14.13
CA ASN A 93 -5.48 -9.01 -14.81
C ASN A 93 -6.29 -7.70 -14.70
N ASN A 94 -6.08 -6.92 -13.65
CA ASN A 94 -6.87 -5.71 -13.37
C ASN A 94 -6.04 -4.50 -12.94
N GLY A 95 -4.71 -4.64 -12.81
CA GLY A 95 -3.83 -3.55 -12.40
C GLY A 95 -3.94 -3.13 -10.92
N HIS A 96 -4.67 -3.90 -10.11
CA HIS A 96 -4.72 -3.67 -8.67
C HIS A 96 -3.41 -4.08 -8.02
N ILE A 97 -2.96 -3.32 -7.01
CA ILE A 97 -1.68 -3.57 -6.35
C ILE A 97 -1.84 -3.80 -4.86
N HIS A 98 -0.88 -4.54 -4.30
CA HIS A 98 -0.63 -4.67 -2.88
C HIS A 98 0.76 -4.12 -2.57
N THR A 99 0.87 -3.27 -1.57
CA THR A 99 2.12 -2.61 -1.18
C THR A 99 2.48 -2.98 0.25
N TYR A 100 3.75 -3.35 0.48
CA TYR A 100 4.19 -3.92 1.75
C TYR A 100 5.18 -3.01 2.45
N TRP A 101 4.89 -2.73 3.74
CA TRP A 101 5.60 -1.76 4.56
C TRP A 101 5.93 -2.33 5.92
N LYS A 102 7.02 -1.87 6.51
CA LYS A 102 7.23 -2.07 7.95
C LYS A 102 6.23 -1.22 8.74
N ASP A 103 5.70 -1.78 9.81
CA ASP A 103 4.85 -1.09 10.79
C ASP A 103 5.25 -1.58 12.20
N THR A 104 6.54 -1.41 12.53
CA THR A 104 7.12 -1.89 13.79
C THR A 104 6.61 -1.12 14.99
N GLU A 105 6.15 0.11 14.80
CA GLU A 105 5.51 0.93 15.82
C GLU A 105 4.00 0.67 15.95
N HIS A 106 3.45 -0.24 15.13
CA HIS A 106 2.03 -0.59 15.12
C HIS A 106 1.10 0.63 14.96
N LYS A 107 1.48 1.57 14.11
CA LYS A 107 0.67 2.74 13.74
C LYS A 107 -0.65 2.35 13.11
N ILE A 108 -0.66 1.20 12.40
CA ILE A 108 -1.83 0.64 11.71
C ILE A 108 -2.25 -0.65 12.42
N GLN A 109 -3.17 -0.54 13.35
CA GLN A 109 -3.49 -1.64 14.30
C GLN A 109 -4.57 -2.63 13.82
N LYS A 110 -5.35 -2.32 12.76
CA LYS A 110 -6.52 -3.14 12.39
C LYS A 110 -6.74 -3.19 10.89
N PHE A 111 -7.17 -4.37 10.40
CA PHE A 111 -7.76 -4.52 9.08
C PHE A 111 -8.92 -3.55 8.88
N ARG A 112 -8.87 -2.79 7.79
CA ARG A 112 -9.92 -1.86 7.40
C ARG A 112 -10.06 -1.85 5.88
N ARG A 113 -11.29 -1.74 5.40
CA ARG A 113 -11.61 -1.56 3.99
C ARG A 113 -11.92 -0.09 3.70
N ASP A 114 -11.70 0.29 2.45
CA ASP A 114 -12.07 1.62 1.93
C ASP A 114 -11.59 2.77 2.82
N GLN A 115 -10.34 2.69 3.27
CA GLN A 115 -9.77 3.72 4.13
C GLN A 115 -9.20 4.86 3.29
N ARG A 116 -9.51 6.09 3.70
CA ARG A 116 -8.82 7.28 3.21
C ARG A 116 -7.43 7.33 3.83
N LEU A 117 -6.41 7.43 3.00
CA LEU A 117 -5.03 7.66 3.43
C LEU A 117 -4.76 9.17 3.54
N ALA A 118 -3.77 9.56 4.34
CA ALA A 118 -3.41 10.96 4.56
C ALA A 118 -3.07 11.71 3.26
N CYS A 119 -2.55 11.04 2.25
CA CYS A 119 -2.36 11.62 0.91
C CYS A 119 -3.65 11.79 0.09
N GLY A 120 -4.80 11.26 0.54
CA GLY A 120 -6.09 11.37 -0.16
C GLY A 120 -6.49 10.15 -1.00
N LEU A 121 -5.62 9.17 -1.22
CA LEU A 121 -5.97 7.91 -1.88
C LEU A 121 -6.88 7.06 -1.00
N LEU A 122 -7.64 6.13 -1.62
CA LEU A 122 -8.41 5.09 -0.94
C LEU A 122 -7.70 3.75 -1.06
N ALA A 123 -7.63 3.00 0.05
CA ALA A 123 -7.02 1.69 0.08
C ALA A 123 -7.68 0.76 1.10
N ASP A 124 -7.53 -0.54 0.88
CA ASP A 124 -7.75 -1.56 1.90
C ASP A 124 -6.45 -1.76 2.68
N ILE A 125 -6.57 -1.90 4.00
CA ILE A 125 -5.41 -2.08 4.88
C ILE A 125 -5.51 -3.43 5.57
N HIS A 126 -4.43 -4.21 5.47
CA HIS A 126 -4.30 -5.53 6.06
C HIS A 126 -3.05 -5.59 6.94
N GLY A 127 -3.20 -5.92 8.21
CA GLY A 127 -2.10 -6.06 9.14
C GLY A 127 -2.14 -7.37 9.92
N GLY A 128 -1.05 -7.69 10.61
CA GLY A 128 -0.94 -8.87 11.45
C GLY A 128 -1.12 -10.17 10.69
N ASP A 129 -1.81 -11.14 11.30
CA ASP A 129 -2.04 -12.50 10.79
C ASP A 129 -2.97 -12.59 9.55
N THR A 130 -2.97 -11.59 8.66
CA THR A 130 -3.85 -11.59 7.49
C THR A 130 -3.28 -12.43 6.36
N TYR A 131 -4.15 -13.23 5.72
CA TYR A 131 -3.81 -14.00 4.52
C TYR A 131 -3.92 -13.12 3.27
N ILE A 132 -2.84 -13.02 2.53
CA ILE A 132 -2.75 -12.28 1.27
C ILE A 132 -2.66 -13.28 0.12
N PRO A 133 -3.62 -13.29 -0.82
CA PRO A 133 -3.56 -14.19 -1.97
C PRO A 133 -2.43 -13.80 -2.92
N LEU A 134 -1.58 -14.76 -3.30
CA LEU A 134 -0.48 -14.57 -4.26
C LEU A 134 -0.78 -15.19 -5.62
N ARG A 135 -1.47 -16.34 -5.64
CA ARG A 135 -1.96 -17.00 -6.86
C ARG A 135 -3.43 -17.33 -6.73
N CYS A 136 -4.25 -16.84 -7.65
CA CYS A 136 -5.69 -17.07 -7.72
C CYS A 136 -6.11 -17.33 -9.15
N LEU A 137 -6.78 -18.48 -9.44
CA LEU A 137 -7.39 -18.80 -10.74
C LEU A 137 -6.56 -18.37 -11.97
N GLY A 138 -5.24 -18.66 -11.97
CA GLY A 138 -4.35 -18.33 -13.07
C GLY A 138 -3.80 -16.91 -13.05
N SER A 139 -4.07 -16.13 -12.01
CA SER A 139 -3.46 -14.82 -11.80
C SER A 139 -2.37 -14.90 -10.73
N ASP A 140 -1.14 -14.68 -11.13
CA ASP A 140 0.01 -14.63 -10.25
C ASP A 140 0.39 -13.18 -9.96
N ARG A 141 0.77 -12.90 -8.70
CA ARG A 141 1.22 -11.58 -8.24
C ARG A 141 2.73 -11.48 -8.08
N PHE A 142 3.47 -12.42 -8.61
CA PHE A 142 4.94 -12.42 -8.56
C PHE A 142 5.54 -12.61 -9.96
N PRO A 143 6.73 -12.12 -10.24
CA PRO A 143 7.59 -11.31 -9.35
C PRO A 143 6.99 -9.93 -9.03
N PRO A 144 7.54 -9.21 -8.04
CA PRO A 144 7.17 -7.82 -7.75
C PRO A 144 7.30 -6.93 -8.99
N VAL A 145 6.39 -5.96 -9.13
CA VAL A 145 6.50 -4.91 -10.18
C VAL A 145 7.36 -3.75 -9.71
N PHE A 146 7.50 -3.59 -8.40
CA PHE A 146 8.36 -2.63 -7.75
C PHE A 146 8.94 -3.28 -6.49
N ASP A 147 10.24 -3.12 -6.28
CA ASP A 147 10.93 -3.58 -5.08
C ASP A 147 12.17 -2.72 -4.85
N ILE A 148 12.68 -2.75 -3.64
CA ILE A 148 13.94 -2.08 -3.27
C ILE A 148 15.13 -2.85 -3.80
N SER A 149 16.27 -2.19 -3.90
CA SER A 149 17.55 -2.86 -4.16
C SER A 149 17.90 -3.87 -3.05
N PRO A 150 18.60 -4.97 -3.37
CA PRO A 150 18.96 -5.99 -2.38
C PRO A 150 19.73 -5.47 -1.16
N ASP A 151 20.49 -4.38 -1.35
CA ASP A 151 21.32 -3.74 -0.32
C ASP A 151 20.55 -2.70 0.52
N GLU A 152 19.30 -2.43 0.18
CA GLU A 152 18.46 -1.46 0.88
C GLU A 152 17.54 -2.15 1.89
N GLU A 153 17.07 -1.40 2.88
CA GLU A 153 16.06 -1.85 3.81
C GLU A 153 14.69 -1.27 3.48
N TYR A 154 13.64 -2.09 3.65
CA TYR A 154 12.26 -1.59 3.59
C TYR A 154 12.04 -0.55 4.69
N GLN A 155 11.38 0.54 4.32
CA GLN A 155 11.08 1.61 5.27
C GLN A 155 9.81 1.36 6.09
N GLU A 156 9.67 2.08 7.19
CA GLU A 156 8.40 2.19 7.91
C GLU A 156 7.34 2.84 7.01
N VAL A 157 6.07 2.49 7.24
CA VAL A 157 4.96 3.11 6.53
C VAL A 157 5.02 4.64 6.66
N PRO A 158 5.07 5.39 5.53
CA PRO A 158 5.17 6.84 5.58
C PRO A 158 3.86 7.48 6.04
N ASP A 159 3.94 8.70 6.58
CA ASP A 159 2.77 9.42 7.10
C ASP A 159 1.69 9.63 6.04
N GLU A 160 2.08 9.78 4.77
CA GLU A 160 1.19 9.89 3.60
C GLU A 160 0.23 8.71 3.46
N LEU A 161 0.62 7.54 3.94
CA LEU A 161 -0.15 6.30 3.84
C LEU A 161 -0.87 5.92 5.13
N LEU A 162 -0.77 6.73 6.18
CA LEU A 162 -1.53 6.49 7.40
C LEU A 162 -3.03 6.76 7.18
N PRO A 163 -3.91 5.90 7.73
CA PRO A 163 -5.35 6.06 7.54
C PRO A 163 -5.90 7.25 8.35
N VAL A 164 -6.78 8.01 7.73
CA VAL A 164 -7.52 9.12 8.36
C VAL A 164 -9.02 8.95 8.22
N GLN A 165 -9.75 9.42 9.22
CA GLN A 165 -11.23 9.44 9.20
C GLN A 165 -11.71 10.81 8.75
N THR A 166 -12.24 10.90 7.54
CA THR A 166 -12.68 12.15 6.96
C THR A 166 -13.75 11.95 5.89
N ASN A 167 -14.59 12.95 5.71
CA ASN A 167 -15.53 13.03 4.60
C ASN A 167 -14.98 13.82 3.41
N TYR A 168 -13.83 14.47 3.56
CA TYR A 168 -13.18 15.18 2.47
C TYR A 168 -12.64 14.19 1.46
N ASN A 169 -12.85 14.47 0.17
CA ASN A 169 -12.32 13.69 -0.94
C ASN A 169 -11.39 14.55 -1.78
N LEU A 170 -10.10 14.34 -1.62
CA LEU A 170 -9.09 15.07 -2.39
C LEU A 170 -8.85 14.46 -3.79
N TRP A 171 -9.16 13.16 -3.96
CA TRP A 171 -8.92 12.46 -5.22
C TRP A 171 -9.67 13.11 -6.37
N GLN A 172 -8.91 13.59 -7.36
CA GLN A 172 -9.44 14.26 -8.55
C GLN A 172 -10.33 15.49 -8.24
N MET A 173 -10.01 16.22 -7.16
CA MET A 173 -10.74 17.43 -6.78
C MET A 173 -10.52 18.55 -7.79
N ASP A 174 -11.63 19.14 -8.26
CA ASP A 174 -11.65 20.31 -9.11
C ASP A 174 -11.35 21.63 -8.35
N ALA A 175 -11.00 22.69 -9.08
CA ALA A 175 -10.68 24.01 -8.49
C ALA A 175 -11.82 24.65 -7.68
N GLY A 176 -13.09 24.33 -8.00
CA GLY A 176 -14.26 24.93 -7.34
C GLY A 176 -14.43 24.47 -5.89
N GLY A 177 -14.34 25.37 -4.94
CA GLY A 177 -14.57 25.07 -3.50
C GLY A 177 -13.40 24.39 -2.78
N ARG A 178 -12.31 24.07 -3.49
CA ARG A 178 -11.20 23.27 -2.97
C ARG A 178 -10.53 23.88 -1.72
N ASN A 179 -10.45 25.21 -1.60
CA ASN A 179 -9.73 25.83 -0.49
C ASN A 179 -10.34 25.50 0.88
N ASN A 180 -11.67 25.48 0.98
CA ASN A 180 -12.35 25.09 2.22
C ASN A 180 -12.12 23.61 2.56
N ASP A 181 -12.19 22.74 1.56
CA ASP A 181 -11.99 21.31 1.75
C ASP A 181 -10.53 20.98 2.08
N LEU A 182 -9.57 21.65 1.42
CA LEU A 182 -8.15 21.53 1.72
C LEU A 182 -7.83 21.99 3.13
N TYR A 183 -8.35 23.15 3.54
CA TYR A 183 -8.18 23.63 4.91
C TYR A 183 -8.78 22.66 5.94
N GLY A 184 -10.02 22.19 5.71
CA GLY A 184 -10.63 21.19 6.56
C GLY A 184 -9.83 19.88 6.63
N TYR A 185 -9.21 19.47 5.51
CA TYR A 185 -8.36 18.31 5.47
C TYR A 185 -7.05 18.48 6.26
N ILE A 186 -6.45 19.67 6.23
CA ILE A 186 -5.29 20.01 7.05
C ILE A 186 -5.61 19.83 8.54
N LEU A 187 -6.74 20.33 9.00
CA LEU A 187 -7.18 20.14 10.39
C LEU A 187 -7.34 18.66 10.76
N VAL A 188 -7.76 17.82 9.82
CA VAL A 188 -7.82 16.36 10.00
C VAL A 188 -6.42 15.78 10.20
N LEU A 189 -5.45 16.15 9.35
CA LEU A 189 -4.07 15.67 9.45
C LEU A 189 -3.42 16.10 10.79
N GLN A 190 -3.60 17.37 11.18
CA GLN A 190 -3.11 17.88 12.47
C GLN A 190 -3.73 17.12 13.66
N SER A 191 -5.04 16.94 13.66
CA SER A 191 -5.76 16.38 14.81
C SER A 191 -5.61 14.87 14.95
N GLN A 192 -5.56 14.12 13.85
CA GLN A 192 -5.53 12.65 13.89
C GLN A 192 -4.13 12.06 13.83
N LEU A 193 -3.23 12.68 13.04
CA LEU A 193 -1.86 12.21 12.86
C LEU A 193 -0.84 13.05 13.63
N GLN A 194 -1.27 14.15 14.24
CA GLN A 194 -0.42 15.09 15.00
C GLN A 194 0.74 15.65 14.15
N LEU A 195 0.51 15.79 12.84
CA LEU A 195 1.49 16.38 11.93
C LEU A 195 1.54 17.89 12.15
N ASP A 196 2.75 18.45 12.14
CA ASP A 196 2.96 19.88 12.16
C ASP A 196 2.75 20.50 10.75
N ASP A 197 2.74 21.84 10.70
CA ASP A 197 2.48 22.58 9.47
C ASP A 197 3.55 22.32 8.41
N ASP A 198 4.81 22.17 8.80
CA ASP A 198 5.91 21.95 7.86
C ASP A 198 5.80 20.55 7.21
N ARG A 199 5.42 19.53 7.99
CA ARG A 199 5.21 18.16 7.49
C ARG A 199 4.00 18.11 6.56
N ILE A 200 2.90 18.76 6.92
CA ILE A 200 1.70 18.86 6.09
C ILE A 200 2.02 19.60 4.79
N ARG A 201 2.70 20.74 4.85
CA ARG A 201 3.10 21.49 3.66
C ARG A 201 3.98 20.65 2.74
N THR A 202 4.91 19.88 3.30
CA THR A 202 5.76 18.96 2.54
C THR A 202 4.93 17.90 1.82
N MET A 203 3.98 17.25 2.52
CA MET A 203 3.08 16.28 1.94
C MET A 203 2.24 16.89 0.80
N TYR A 204 1.70 18.09 1.01
CA TYR A 204 0.94 18.80 -0.03
C TYR A 204 1.79 19.09 -1.27
N LYS A 205 2.97 19.64 -1.10
CA LYS A 205 3.87 20.00 -2.23
C LYS A 205 4.38 18.77 -2.97
N ALA A 206 4.74 17.72 -2.25
CA ALA A 206 5.40 16.56 -2.82
C ALA A 206 4.43 15.49 -3.34
N VAL A 207 3.23 15.37 -2.76
CA VAL A 207 2.31 14.27 -3.05
C VAL A 207 0.90 14.76 -3.44
N ILE A 208 0.23 15.52 -2.56
CA ILE A 208 -1.18 15.83 -2.79
C ILE A 208 -1.38 16.70 -4.04
N ASN A 209 -0.64 17.79 -4.13
CA ASN A 209 -0.78 18.74 -5.23
C ASN A 209 -0.46 18.13 -6.60
N PRO A 210 0.69 17.46 -6.81
CA PRO A 210 1.07 16.97 -8.14
C PRO A 210 0.34 15.69 -8.56
N TYR A 211 -0.17 14.87 -7.62
CA TYR A 211 -0.67 13.53 -7.95
C TYR A 211 -2.15 13.32 -7.63
N ILE A 212 -2.72 14.04 -6.67
CA ILE A 212 -4.06 13.77 -6.14
C ILE A 212 -5.09 14.76 -6.66
N LEU A 213 -4.74 16.04 -6.69
CA LEU A 213 -5.64 17.08 -7.18
C LEU A 213 -5.72 17.03 -8.72
N LYS A 214 -6.93 17.20 -9.25
CA LYS A 214 -7.12 17.32 -10.70
C LYS A 214 -6.59 18.65 -11.22
N ASP A 215 -6.86 19.71 -10.46
CA ASP A 215 -6.38 21.06 -10.70
C ASP A 215 -5.37 21.45 -9.62
N PRO A 216 -4.05 21.27 -9.84
CA PRO A 216 -3.04 21.61 -8.86
C PRO A 216 -3.11 23.10 -8.44
N LEU A 217 -2.71 23.37 -7.19
CA LEU A 217 -2.52 24.73 -6.67
C LEU A 217 -1.24 25.34 -7.23
N GLU A 218 -1.23 26.64 -7.43
CA GLU A 218 0.01 27.37 -7.70
C GLU A 218 0.86 27.50 -6.44
N ASP A 219 2.19 27.70 -6.59
CA ASP A 219 3.11 27.76 -5.45
C ASP A 219 2.70 28.84 -4.43
N ALA A 220 2.20 29.98 -4.89
CA ALA A 220 1.72 31.06 -4.02
C ALA A 220 0.49 30.64 -3.18
N GLU A 221 -0.36 29.76 -3.68
CA GLU A 221 -1.50 29.22 -2.93
C GLU A 221 -1.02 28.19 -1.90
N LEU A 222 -0.02 27.37 -2.26
CA LEU A 222 0.58 26.37 -1.35
C LEU A 222 1.32 27.01 -0.17
N ASP A 223 1.81 28.22 -0.32
CA ASP A 223 2.50 28.94 0.77
C ASP A 223 1.52 29.56 1.78
N ILE A 224 0.23 29.63 1.44
CA ILE A 224 -0.83 30.14 2.33
C ILE A 224 -1.45 28.98 3.15
N ILE A 225 -1.31 27.76 2.67
CA ILE A 225 -1.73 26.54 3.36
C ILE A 225 -0.69 26.15 4.42
#